data_9b18c693b60d144cd260be539238a621
#
_entry.id   9b18c693b60d144cd260be539238a621
#
_cell.length_a   1.000
_cell.length_b   1.000
_cell.length_c   1.000
_cell.angle_alpha   90.00
_cell.angle_beta   90.00
_cell.angle_gamma   90.00
#
_symmetry.space_group_name_H-M   'P 1'
#
loop_
_entity.id
_entity.type
_entity.pdbx_description
1 polymer ?
#
loop_
_entity_poly.entity_id
_entity_poly.type
_entity_poly.pdbx_seq_one_letter_code
_entity_poly.pdbx_strand_id
1 'polypeptide(L)'
;MRLFMMFCVMLLLAGCDTRTSVERAQEAGVLIVGNNAEPQSFDPHIATSVSDFKMINAVMEGLLRGDSRDDAVFHPAVAESWTHSPEADKWRFSLWKDAVWSDGVPVTAHDFVYAYHRLLHPGFGGRYADMLYPLKNAEAYNRNRRSLLLCGPGSRLAGEEGLEERVLARVDWERLDGMGAAELEALRDDPTLMEWPDGMPEEGARKIAARMLEDVRAGKPDLWEEARVGVRAADDYTLEMELRSPMPQLPLLLLHCTWFPVPRHAVEAHGGMLDRTGKWTRPGAAVGNGPFLMAEHRFNDYVEVRRNPRYRNASAVRLNGVRFLPTVNGFTETRMFFNGKLHVTNNVPPEMTAYARERGGDDFCQDDYYVTIFYRLNTSRAPLNDARVRRALSLAVDREALVRDVVCGGGQPCFGFTPDGAGYKTPHGVEFNPEKARSLLAQAGFPGGKGFPRLELMTTSREVQKTMAEAIQGMWKKHLGIHVDIRSCEWTAYKFAQNSMQYDFSSSSWSGDYLDPSSFLDLWGSASGNNNTGWFHPEYERLLAESRATGDQEKRMALLARAEALMLSESPVIPLYWAKRSYLKRPEVRGWHPLLLDN
;
A
#
# COMPACT_ATOMS: atom_id res chain seq x y z
N MET A 1 -9.95 9.67 70.30
CA MET A 1 -8.81 10.27 69.58
C MET A 1 -7.76 9.26 69.14
N ARG A 2 -7.35 8.25 69.94
CA ARG A 2 -6.35 7.22 69.50
C ARG A 2 -6.88 6.26 68.43
N LEU A 3 -8.17 5.88 68.40
CA LEU A 3 -8.75 5.04 67.36
C LEU A 3 -8.90 5.73 66.00
N PHE A 4 -9.16 7.05 65.99
CA PHE A 4 -9.25 7.86 64.78
C PHE A 4 -7.90 8.10 64.15
N MET A 5 -6.84 8.23 64.94
CA MET A 5 -5.45 8.35 64.48
C MET A 5 -4.92 7.03 63.86
N MET A 6 -5.33 5.85 64.40
CA MET A 6 -4.96 4.56 63.81
C MET A 6 -5.69 4.32 62.48
N PHE A 7 -6.93 4.78 62.29
CA PHE A 7 -7.66 4.66 61.04
C PHE A 7 -7.09 5.60 59.95
N CYS A 8 -6.63 6.79 60.29
CA CYS A 8 -5.93 7.70 59.38
C CYS A 8 -4.54 7.19 58.96
N VAL A 9 -3.83 6.47 59.83
CA VAL A 9 -2.52 5.85 59.50
C VAL A 9 -2.70 4.60 58.63
N MET A 10 -3.81 3.85 58.73
CA MET A 10 -4.11 2.75 57.81
C MET A 10 -4.58 3.25 56.44
N LEU A 11 -5.16 4.42 56.31
CA LEU A 11 -5.53 5.02 55.01
C LEU A 11 -4.34 5.65 54.28
N LEU A 12 -3.23 5.93 54.99
CA LEU A 12 -1.97 6.42 54.38
C LEU A 12 -1.03 5.30 53.92
N LEU A 13 -1.36 4.02 54.19
CA LEU A 13 -0.66 2.84 53.71
C LEU A 13 -1.36 2.19 52.47
N ALA A 14 -2.38 2.82 51.89
CA ALA A 14 -2.73 2.57 50.51
C ALA A 14 -1.60 3.14 49.64
N GLY A 15 -0.53 2.38 49.56
CA GLY A 15 0.68 2.77 48.83
C GLY A 15 0.31 3.20 47.43
N CYS A 16 0.66 4.42 47.07
CA CYS A 16 0.67 4.83 45.68
C CYS A 16 1.42 3.74 44.93
N ASP A 17 0.76 3.10 43.99
CA ASP A 17 1.42 2.14 43.10
C ASP A 17 2.50 2.91 42.32
N THR A 18 3.76 2.75 42.74
CA THR A 18 4.92 3.44 42.15
C THR A 18 5.35 2.82 40.83
N ARG A 19 4.72 1.70 40.43
CA ARG A 19 5.05 1.00 39.19
C ARG A 19 4.69 1.84 37.97
N THR A 20 5.56 1.79 36.98
CA THR A 20 5.34 2.41 35.67
C THR A 20 4.17 1.72 34.92
N SER A 21 3.71 2.34 33.83
CA SER A 21 2.71 1.71 32.96
C SER A 21 3.24 0.43 32.32
N VAL A 22 4.53 0.41 31.96
CA VAL A 22 5.22 -0.76 31.40
C VAL A 22 5.23 -1.91 32.40
N GLU A 23 5.64 -1.68 33.66
CA GLU A 23 5.70 -2.74 34.70
C GLU A 23 4.32 -3.36 34.96
N ARG A 24 3.26 -2.53 35.06
CA ARG A 24 1.88 -3.05 35.22
C ARG A 24 1.40 -3.85 34.01
N ALA A 25 1.71 -3.35 32.81
CA ALA A 25 1.32 -4.04 31.58
C ALA A 25 2.07 -5.36 31.39
N GLN A 26 3.35 -5.41 31.77
CA GLN A 26 4.16 -6.63 31.73
C GLN A 26 3.59 -7.72 32.64
N GLU A 27 3.20 -7.39 33.88
CA GLU A 27 2.53 -8.33 34.79
C GLU A 27 1.20 -8.84 34.21
N ALA A 28 0.47 -7.96 33.50
CA ALA A 28 -0.78 -8.33 32.83
C ALA A 28 -0.57 -9.09 31.51
N GLY A 29 0.65 -9.24 31.03
CA GLY A 29 0.97 -9.82 29.73
C GLY A 29 0.50 -8.95 28.54
N VAL A 30 0.44 -7.62 28.72
CA VAL A 30 -0.01 -6.66 27.73
C VAL A 30 1.18 -5.87 27.17
N LEU A 31 1.29 -5.79 25.86
CA LEU A 31 2.28 -4.96 25.17
C LEU A 31 1.71 -3.55 24.96
N ILE A 32 2.48 -2.50 25.27
CA ILE A 32 2.11 -1.10 24.99
C ILE A 32 3.00 -0.58 23.88
N VAL A 33 2.43 -0.20 22.75
CA VAL A 33 3.16 0.30 21.57
C VAL A 33 2.68 1.68 21.14
N GLY A 34 3.58 2.48 20.63
CA GLY A 34 3.25 3.73 19.96
C GLY A 34 2.60 3.47 18.60
N ASN A 35 1.62 4.30 18.23
CA ASN A 35 0.87 4.15 16.99
C ASN A 35 0.85 5.43 16.12
N ASN A 36 1.76 6.34 16.32
CA ASN A 36 1.90 7.58 15.55
C ASN A 36 0.62 8.47 15.50
N ALA A 37 -0.54 7.93 15.15
CA ALA A 37 -1.78 8.67 14.99
C ALA A 37 -2.99 7.89 15.50
N GLU A 38 -4.07 8.63 15.79
CA GLU A 38 -5.39 8.06 16.01
C GLU A 38 -5.84 7.32 14.74
N PRO A 39 -6.32 6.05 14.84
CA PRO A 39 -6.80 5.31 13.68
C PRO A 39 -8.04 5.96 13.09
N GLN A 40 -8.08 6.07 11.77
CA GLN A 40 -9.23 6.59 11.05
C GLN A 40 -10.32 5.53 10.86
N SER A 41 -9.93 4.28 10.70
CA SER A 41 -10.83 3.15 10.52
C SER A 41 -10.18 1.84 10.91
N PHE A 42 -11.00 0.91 11.43
CA PHE A 42 -10.62 -0.50 11.64
C PHE A 42 -11.20 -1.41 10.53
N ASP A 43 -11.89 -0.84 9.55
CA ASP A 43 -12.37 -1.55 8.38
C ASP A 43 -11.25 -1.65 7.33
N PRO A 44 -10.80 -2.85 6.95
CA PRO A 44 -9.66 -3.04 6.02
C PRO A 44 -9.89 -2.42 4.64
N HIS A 45 -11.14 -2.18 4.26
CA HIS A 45 -11.49 -1.59 2.97
C HIS A 45 -11.60 -0.06 2.99
N ILE A 46 -11.54 0.56 4.19
CA ILE A 46 -11.60 2.02 4.38
C ILE A 46 -10.25 2.57 4.84
N ALA A 47 -9.53 1.79 5.63
CA ALA A 47 -8.22 2.12 6.18
C ALA A 47 -7.21 2.51 5.08
N THR A 48 -6.39 3.53 5.37
CA THR A 48 -5.40 4.04 4.40
C THR A 48 -4.07 4.40 5.03
N SER A 49 -3.88 4.11 6.30
CA SER A 49 -2.66 4.47 7.03
C SER A 49 -2.02 3.26 7.71
N VAL A 50 -0.70 3.29 7.86
CA VAL A 50 0.04 2.27 8.63
C VAL A 50 -0.48 2.17 10.06
N SER A 51 -0.93 3.30 10.66
CA SER A 51 -1.51 3.31 12.00
C SER A 51 -2.82 2.50 12.09
N ASP A 52 -3.61 2.46 11.00
CA ASP A 52 -4.81 1.63 10.91
C ASP A 52 -4.45 0.16 10.70
N PHE A 53 -3.51 -0.10 9.78
CA PHE A 53 -3.12 -1.45 9.36
C PHE A 53 -2.57 -2.29 10.50
N LYS A 54 -1.75 -1.72 11.40
CA LYS A 54 -1.23 -2.41 12.58
C LYS A 54 -2.32 -3.01 13.47
N MET A 55 -3.42 -2.27 13.63
CA MET A 55 -4.53 -2.75 14.44
C MET A 55 -5.40 -3.74 13.68
N ILE A 56 -5.62 -3.53 12.39
CA ILE A 56 -6.34 -4.49 11.54
C ILE A 56 -5.60 -5.82 11.53
N ASN A 57 -4.28 -5.83 11.33
CA ASN A 57 -3.44 -7.04 11.38
C ASN A 57 -3.45 -7.74 12.75
N ALA A 58 -3.72 -7.01 13.83
CA ALA A 58 -3.88 -7.63 15.14
C ALA A 58 -5.22 -8.38 15.29
N VAL A 59 -6.31 -7.92 14.65
CA VAL A 59 -7.66 -8.46 14.85
C VAL A 59 -8.18 -9.28 13.67
N MET A 60 -7.50 -9.24 12.53
CA MET A 60 -7.87 -9.98 11.32
C MET A 60 -6.65 -10.65 10.70
N GLU A 61 -6.89 -11.69 9.89
CA GLU A 61 -5.87 -12.31 9.03
C GLU A 61 -6.44 -12.65 7.65
N GLY A 62 -5.57 -12.62 6.63
CA GLY A 62 -5.89 -12.96 5.25
C GLY A 62 -5.69 -14.43 4.92
N LEU A 63 -5.55 -14.73 3.63
CA LEU A 63 -5.21 -16.08 3.16
C LEU A 63 -3.85 -16.52 3.67
N LEU A 64 -2.88 -15.60 3.66
CA LEU A 64 -1.50 -15.81 4.07
C LEU A 64 -1.12 -14.81 5.16
N ARG A 65 -0.08 -15.11 5.91
CA ARG A 65 0.57 -14.20 6.86
C ARG A 65 2.06 -14.12 6.59
N GLY A 66 2.66 -12.96 6.85
CA GLY A 66 4.10 -12.76 6.75
C GLY A 66 4.88 -13.52 7.81
N ASP A 67 6.14 -13.79 7.54
CA ASP A 67 7.08 -14.24 8.55
C ASP A 67 7.52 -13.06 9.43
N SER A 68 7.78 -13.32 10.71
CA SER A 68 8.19 -12.27 11.66
C SER A 68 9.66 -11.83 11.52
N ARG A 69 10.43 -12.44 10.63
CA ARG A 69 11.88 -12.21 10.47
C ARG A 69 12.28 -11.86 9.04
N ASP A 70 11.41 -12.16 8.07
CA ASP A 70 11.71 -12.00 6.66
C ASP A 70 10.44 -11.64 5.88
N ASP A 71 10.34 -10.42 5.40
CA ASP A 71 9.20 -9.92 4.61
C ASP A 71 9.00 -10.66 3.26
N ALA A 72 10.02 -11.40 2.78
CA ALA A 72 9.91 -12.20 1.57
C ALA A 72 9.29 -13.58 1.81
N VAL A 73 9.14 -13.98 3.09
CA VAL A 73 8.61 -15.28 3.49
C VAL A 73 7.17 -15.14 3.98
N PHE A 74 6.33 -16.03 3.54
CA PHE A 74 4.92 -16.07 3.94
C PHE A 74 4.50 -17.50 4.32
N HIS A 75 3.50 -17.58 5.16
CA HIS A 75 3.01 -18.82 5.76
C HIS A 75 1.49 -18.95 5.58
N PRO A 76 0.95 -20.16 5.68
CA PRO A 76 -0.49 -20.37 5.79
C PRO A 76 -1.12 -19.54 6.92
N ALA A 77 -2.28 -18.91 6.63
CA ALA A 77 -3.14 -18.25 7.60
C ALA A 77 -4.56 -18.83 7.52
N VAL A 78 -5.52 -18.18 6.87
CA VAL A 78 -6.83 -18.80 6.60
C VAL A 78 -6.71 -19.89 5.52
N ALA A 79 -5.81 -19.75 4.55
CA ALA A 79 -5.50 -20.81 3.62
C ALA A 79 -4.57 -21.87 4.28
N GLU A 80 -4.92 -23.15 4.14
CA GLU A 80 -4.09 -24.28 4.51
C GLU A 80 -2.99 -24.53 3.47
N SER A 81 -3.36 -24.42 2.20
CA SER A 81 -2.47 -24.64 1.07
C SER A 81 -2.97 -23.90 -0.16
N TRP A 82 -2.10 -23.76 -1.17
CA TRP A 82 -2.45 -23.17 -2.44
C TRP A 82 -1.66 -23.79 -3.59
N THR A 83 -2.21 -23.66 -4.78
CA THR A 83 -1.59 -24.03 -6.05
C THR A 83 -1.83 -22.93 -7.08
N HIS A 84 -1.03 -22.90 -8.12
CA HIS A 84 -1.23 -21.99 -9.25
C HIS A 84 -0.93 -22.68 -10.58
N SER A 85 -1.43 -22.09 -11.67
CA SER A 85 -1.07 -22.46 -13.04
C SER A 85 0.43 -22.25 -13.30
N PRO A 86 1.03 -22.91 -14.31
CA PRO A 86 2.41 -22.68 -14.68
C PRO A 86 2.72 -21.20 -14.96
N GLU A 87 1.77 -20.47 -15.50
CA GLU A 87 1.82 -19.05 -15.84
C GLU A 87 1.61 -18.14 -14.63
N ALA A 88 1.19 -18.68 -13.47
CA ALA A 88 0.83 -17.95 -12.27
C ALA A 88 -0.28 -16.90 -12.48
N ASP A 89 -1.21 -17.16 -13.40
CA ASP A 89 -2.40 -16.34 -13.68
C ASP A 89 -3.69 -16.92 -13.06
N LYS A 90 -3.66 -18.19 -12.62
CA LYS A 90 -4.76 -18.87 -11.92
C LYS A 90 -4.27 -19.45 -10.62
N TRP A 91 -4.96 -19.10 -9.55
CA TRP A 91 -4.60 -19.52 -8.19
C TRP A 91 -5.78 -20.21 -7.54
N ARG A 92 -5.49 -21.25 -6.75
CA ARG A 92 -6.47 -22.01 -5.98
C ARG A 92 -5.98 -22.14 -4.55
N PHE A 93 -6.79 -21.69 -3.60
CA PHE A 93 -6.51 -21.75 -2.16
C PHE A 93 -7.49 -22.72 -1.49
N SER A 94 -6.95 -23.66 -0.73
CA SER A 94 -7.73 -24.54 0.16
C SER A 94 -7.74 -23.93 1.55
N LEU A 95 -8.90 -23.68 2.12
CA LEU A 95 -9.05 -23.01 3.42
C LEU A 95 -9.14 -24.04 4.56
N TRP A 96 -8.65 -23.65 5.74
CA TRP A 96 -8.86 -24.43 6.96
C TRP A 96 -10.33 -24.50 7.32
N LYS A 97 -10.87 -25.71 7.51
CA LYS A 97 -12.29 -25.94 7.87
C LYS A 97 -12.61 -25.58 9.32
N ASP A 98 -11.60 -25.45 10.17
CA ASP A 98 -11.71 -25.05 11.57
C ASP A 98 -11.44 -23.57 11.82
N ALA A 99 -11.20 -22.79 10.75
CA ALA A 99 -11.10 -21.34 10.85
C ALA A 99 -12.48 -20.73 11.12
N VAL A 100 -12.57 -19.95 12.20
CA VAL A 100 -13.84 -19.31 12.62
C VAL A 100 -13.63 -17.84 12.91
N TRP A 101 -14.67 -17.07 12.69
CA TRP A 101 -14.79 -15.72 13.22
C TRP A 101 -14.87 -15.73 14.74
N SER A 102 -14.62 -14.60 15.37
CA SER A 102 -14.59 -14.47 16.84
C SER A 102 -15.93 -14.78 17.52
N ASP A 103 -17.03 -14.69 16.83
CA ASP A 103 -18.37 -15.08 17.27
C ASP A 103 -18.67 -16.57 17.07
N GLY A 104 -17.78 -17.30 16.37
CA GLY A 104 -17.88 -18.75 16.13
C GLY A 104 -18.47 -19.13 14.78
N VAL A 105 -18.84 -18.16 13.93
CA VAL A 105 -19.26 -18.42 12.55
C VAL A 105 -18.05 -18.90 11.73
N PRO A 106 -18.16 -19.94 10.88
CA PRO A 106 -17.05 -20.38 10.02
C PRO A 106 -16.56 -19.28 9.08
N VAL A 107 -15.24 -19.20 8.88
CA VAL A 107 -14.66 -18.40 7.80
C VAL A 107 -14.67 -19.22 6.53
N THR A 108 -15.27 -18.69 5.47
CA THR A 108 -15.46 -19.40 4.20
C THR A 108 -14.89 -18.65 3.00
N ALA A 109 -14.75 -19.32 1.87
CA ALA A 109 -14.37 -18.69 0.60
C ALA A 109 -15.36 -17.61 0.16
N HIS A 110 -16.64 -17.71 0.57
CA HIS A 110 -17.66 -16.71 0.30
C HIS A 110 -17.39 -15.38 1.02
N ASP A 111 -16.73 -15.38 2.20
CA ASP A 111 -16.35 -14.15 2.88
C ASP A 111 -15.28 -13.36 2.10
N PHE A 112 -14.35 -14.06 1.44
CA PHE A 112 -13.35 -13.45 0.55
C PHE A 112 -14.00 -12.89 -0.72
N VAL A 113 -14.87 -13.66 -1.36
CA VAL A 113 -15.62 -13.20 -2.54
C VAL A 113 -16.41 -11.95 -2.20
N TYR A 114 -17.15 -11.96 -1.09
CA TYR A 114 -17.90 -10.81 -0.59
C TYR A 114 -16.99 -9.60 -0.31
N ALA A 115 -15.85 -9.82 0.36
CA ALA A 115 -14.87 -8.78 0.69
C ALA A 115 -14.33 -8.08 -0.57
N TYR A 116 -13.94 -8.85 -1.58
CA TYR A 116 -13.37 -8.29 -2.80
C TYR A 116 -14.41 -7.56 -3.65
N HIS A 117 -15.62 -8.11 -3.78
CA HIS A 117 -16.72 -7.40 -4.42
C HIS A 117 -17.10 -6.11 -3.68
N ARG A 118 -17.12 -6.13 -2.33
CA ARG A 118 -17.37 -4.94 -1.51
C ARG A 118 -16.36 -3.83 -1.78
N LEU A 119 -15.06 -4.15 -1.74
CA LEU A 119 -14.02 -3.16 -1.97
C LEU A 119 -14.05 -2.59 -3.40
N LEU A 120 -14.27 -3.48 -4.37
CA LEU A 120 -14.35 -3.11 -5.79
C LEU A 120 -15.65 -2.41 -6.16
N HIS A 121 -16.69 -2.48 -5.32
CA HIS A 121 -18.00 -1.91 -5.66
C HIS A 121 -17.89 -0.40 -5.93
N PRO A 122 -18.38 0.11 -7.09
CA PRO A 122 -18.28 1.53 -7.43
C PRO A 122 -18.89 2.45 -6.38
N GLY A 123 -20.04 2.06 -5.80
CA GLY A 123 -20.75 2.81 -4.76
C GLY A 123 -20.06 2.78 -3.39
N PHE A 124 -19.13 1.85 -3.15
CA PHE A 124 -18.35 1.82 -1.93
C PHE A 124 -17.23 2.87 -1.92
N GLY A 125 -16.56 3.07 -3.06
CA GLY A 125 -15.50 4.07 -3.22
C GLY A 125 -14.28 3.80 -2.35
N GLY A 126 -13.84 2.55 -2.27
CA GLY A 126 -12.63 2.14 -1.55
C GLY A 126 -11.38 2.74 -2.19
N ARG A 127 -10.51 3.36 -1.36
CA ARG A 127 -9.31 4.05 -1.86
C ARG A 127 -8.23 3.12 -2.38
N TYR A 128 -8.17 1.89 -1.86
CA TYR A 128 -7.24 0.83 -2.24
C TYR A 128 -7.87 -0.23 -3.15
N ALA A 129 -8.97 0.10 -3.83
CA ALA A 129 -9.59 -0.82 -4.79
C ALA A 129 -8.63 -1.24 -5.92
N ASP A 130 -7.71 -0.37 -6.30
CA ASP A 130 -6.67 -0.61 -7.31
C ASP A 130 -5.71 -1.75 -6.92
N MET A 131 -5.53 -2.04 -5.64
CA MET A 131 -4.75 -3.20 -5.21
C MET A 131 -5.37 -4.55 -5.64
N LEU A 132 -6.68 -4.59 -5.91
CA LEU A 132 -7.37 -5.77 -6.41
C LEU A 132 -7.43 -5.82 -7.94
N TYR A 133 -6.95 -4.81 -8.67
CA TYR A 133 -6.93 -4.81 -10.14
C TYR A 133 -6.10 -5.91 -10.81
N PRO A 134 -5.17 -6.60 -10.11
CA PRO A 134 -4.63 -7.85 -10.63
C PRO A 134 -5.68 -8.92 -10.94
N LEU A 135 -6.79 -8.97 -10.21
CA LEU A 135 -7.90 -9.86 -10.54
C LEU A 135 -8.50 -9.48 -11.90
N LYS A 136 -8.80 -10.49 -12.71
CA LYS A 136 -9.47 -10.32 -14.01
C LYS A 136 -10.74 -9.48 -13.84
N ASN A 137 -10.98 -8.54 -14.71
CA ASN A 137 -12.12 -7.62 -14.75
C ASN A 137 -12.34 -6.71 -13.51
N ALA A 138 -11.48 -6.79 -12.48
CA ALA A 138 -11.65 -6.01 -11.25
C ALA A 138 -11.64 -4.50 -11.50
N GLU A 139 -10.71 -4.00 -12.32
CA GLU A 139 -10.63 -2.58 -12.68
C GLU A 139 -11.88 -2.11 -13.42
N ALA A 140 -12.36 -2.91 -14.39
CA ALA A 140 -13.56 -2.59 -15.16
C ALA A 140 -14.79 -2.53 -14.25
N TYR A 141 -14.92 -3.48 -13.32
CA TYR A 141 -15.98 -3.51 -12.33
C TYR A 141 -15.93 -2.26 -11.42
N ASN A 142 -14.75 -1.96 -10.85
CA ASN A 142 -14.59 -0.84 -9.91
C ASN A 142 -14.85 0.52 -10.56
N ARG A 143 -14.43 0.71 -11.80
CA ARG A 143 -14.63 1.97 -12.53
C ARG A 143 -16.02 2.12 -13.13
N ASN A 144 -16.96 1.26 -12.76
CA ASN A 144 -18.29 1.15 -13.38
C ASN A 144 -18.20 0.97 -14.92
N ARG A 145 -17.04 0.51 -15.40
CA ARG A 145 -16.79 0.12 -16.76
C ARG A 145 -16.96 -1.39 -16.84
N ARG A 146 -18.12 -1.89 -16.44
CA ARG A 146 -18.45 -3.31 -16.59
C ARG A 146 -18.41 -3.64 -18.08
N SER A 147 -17.21 -3.88 -18.58
CA SER A 147 -16.96 -4.08 -19.98
C SER A 147 -16.86 -5.56 -20.23
N LEU A 148 -17.78 -6.07 -20.99
CA LEU A 148 -17.68 -7.38 -21.58
C LEU A 148 -16.81 -7.27 -22.83
N LEU A 149 -15.76 -8.08 -22.93
CA LEU A 149 -15.03 -8.25 -24.17
C LEU A 149 -15.87 -9.16 -25.08
N LEU A 150 -16.71 -8.56 -25.90
CA LEU A 150 -17.65 -9.31 -26.75
C LEU A 150 -16.98 -9.89 -27.99
N CYS A 151 -15.87 -9.33 -28.43
CA CYS A 151 -15.11 -9.78 -29.57
C CYS A 151 -13.61 -9.71 -29.40
N GLY A 152 -12.91 -10.73 -29.80
CA GLY A 152 -11.45 -10.83 -29.92
C GLY A 152 -11.09 -12.00 -30.81
N PRO A 153 -9.84 -12.23 -31.16
CA PRO A 153 -9.41 -13.41 -31.88
C PRO A 153 -9.89 -14.68 -31.16
N GLY A 154 -10.79 -15.44 -31.76
CA GLY A 154 -11.39 -16.64 -31.17
C GLY A 154 -12.74 -16.45 -30.48
N SER A 155 -13.29 -15.23 -30.43
CA SER A 155 -14.63 -14.98 -29.91
C SER A 155 -15.68 -15.57 -30.86
N ARG A 156 -16.85 -16.06 -30.32
CA ARG A 156 -17.96 -16.57 -31.10
C ARG A 156 -18.63 -15.51 -31.98
N LEU A 157 -18.40 -14.24 -31.68
CA LEU A 157 -18.89 -13.09 -32.41
C LEU A 157 -17.90 -12.57 -33.45
N ALA A 158 -16.68 -13.16 -33.51
CA ALA A 158 -15.70 -12.84 -34.55
C ALA A 158 -16.25 -13.19 -35.92
N GLY A 159 -16.43 -12.20 -36.79
CA GLY A 159 -16.99 -12.35 -38.12
C GLY A 159 -18.42 -11.83 -38.32
N GLU A 160 -19.08 -11.27 -37.28
CA GLU A 160 -20.30 -10.50 -37.47
C GLU A 160 -19.96 -9.07 -37.96
N GLU A 161 -20.75 -8.57 -38.93
CA GLU A 161 -20.51 -7.25 -39.54
C GLU A 161 -20.39 -6.12 -38.50
N GLY A 162 -19.28 -5.40 -38.50
CA GLY A 162 -19.02 -4.29 -37.61
C GLY A 162 -18.33 -4.66 -36.27
N LEU A 163 -17.94 -5.94 -36.08
CA LEU A 163 -17.31 -6.43 -34.84
C LEU A 163 -15.89 -6.96 -35.10
N GLU A 164 -15.15 -6.33 -35.99
CA GLU A 164 -13.78 -6.75 -36.36
C GLU A 164 -12.74 -6.53 -35.27
N GLU A 165 -13.03 -5.66 -34.31
CA GLU A 165 -12.18 -5.37 -33.16
C GLU A 165 -12.94 -5.42 -31.82
N ARG A 166 -12.21 -5.48 -30.72
CA ARG A 166 -12.70 -5.60 -29.34
C ARG A 166 -13.85 -4.64 -29.04
N VAL A 167 -15.04 -5.16 -28.89
CA VAL A 167 -16.21 -4.40 -28.44
C VAL A 167 -16.31 -4.56 -26.92
N LEU A 168 -16.22 -3.44 -26.20
CA LEU A 168 -16.41 -3.38 -24.77
C LEU A 168 -17.80 -2.83 -24.49
N ALA A 169 -18.70 -3.65 -23.94
CA ALA A 169 -19.99 -3.20 -23.43
C ALA A 169 -19.98 -3.12 -21.91
N ARG A 170 -20.63 -2.11 -21.36
CA ARG A 170 -20.87 -2.04 -19.92
C ARG A 170 -22.17 -2.76 -19.60
N VAL A 171 -22.13 -3.66 -18.62
CA VAL A 171 -23.27 -4.46 -18.22
C VAL A 171 -23.53 -4.30 -16.73
N ASP A 172 -24.77 -4.09 -16.33
CA ASP A 172 -25.18 -4.06 -14.92
C ASP A 172 -25.37 -5.48 -14.39
N TRP A 173 -24.28 -6.07 -13.85
CA TRP A 173 -24.25 -7.44 -13.35
C TRP A 173 -25.07 -7.65 -12.09
N GLU A 174 -25.18 -6.68 -11.20
CA GLU A 174 -25.99 -6.82 -9.98
C GLU A 174 -27.46 -6.98 -10.30
N ARG A 175 -27.90 -6.24 -11.33
CA ARG A 175 -29.27 -6.34 -11.82
C ARG A 175 -29.53 -7.67 -12.52
N LEU A 176 -28.52 -8.26 -13.13
CA LEU A 176 -28.64 -9.48 -13.93
C LEU A 176 -28.41 -10.76 -13.12
N ASP A 177 -27.57 -10.77 -12.10
CA ASP A 177 -27.20 -11.97 -11.31
C ASP A 177 -28.38 -12.60 -10.54
N GLY A 178 -29.49 -11.88 -10.35
CA GLY A 178 -30.67 -12.38 -9.67
C GLY A 178 -31.88 -12.72 -10.59
N MET A 179 -31.75 -12.53 -11.91
CA MET A 179 -32.88 -12.60 -12.83
C MET A 179 -33.04 -13.98 -13.43
N GLY A 180 -34.30 -14.44 -13.45
CA GLY A 180 -34.72 -15.62 -14.22
C GLY A 180 -34.82 -15.35 -15.73
N ALA A 181 -34.87 -16.40 -16.53
CA ALA A 181 -34.90 -16.30 -17.99
C ALA A 181 -36.02 -15.38 -18.54
N ALA A 182 -37.20 -15.35 -17.89
CA ALA A 182 -38.32 -14.49 -18.28
C ALA A 182 -38.08 -13.00 -18.00
N GLU A 183 -37.36 -12.68 -16.91
CA GLU A 183 -37.00 -11.31 -16.56
C GLU A 183 -35.90 -10.79 -17.47
N LEU A 184 -34.92 -11.64 -17.82
CA LEU A 184 -33.89 -11.33 -18.81
C LEU A 184 -34.49 -11.04 -20.20
N GLU A 185 -35.57 -11.72 -20.57
CA GLU A 185 -36.28 -11.47 -21.83
C GLU A 185 -36.97 -10.09 -21.87
N ALA A 186 -37.55 -9.67 -20.74
CA ALA A 186 -38.15 -8.36 -20.59
C ALA A 186 -37.13 -7.21 -20.65
N LEU A 187 -35.86 -7.48 -20.35
CA LEU A 187 -34.78 -6.49 -20.36
C LEU A 187 -34.07 -6.37 -21.72
N ARG A 188 -34.40 -7.18 -22.69
CA ARG A 188 -33.79 -7.16 -24.05
C ARG A 188 -33.77 -5.76 -24.66
N ASP A 189 -34.78 -4.97 -24.38
CA ASP A 189 -35.00 -3.65 -24.95
C ASP A 189 -34.69 -2.51 -23.93
N ASP A 190 -34.10 -2.82 -22.75
CA ASP A 190 -33.75 -1.84 -21.75
C ASP A 190 -32.36 -1.24 -22.05
N PRO A 191 -32.29 0.02 -22.57
CA PRO A 191 -31.01 0.65 -22.91
C PRO A 191 -30.12 0.96 -21.71
N THR A 192 -30.63 0.85 -20.46
CA THR A 192 -29.89 1.15 -19.26
C THR A 192 -29.01 -0.01 -18.76
N LEU A 193 -29.22 -1.22 -19.31
CA LEU A 193 -28.50 -2.43 -18.97
C LEU A 193 -27.09 -2.49 -19.54
N MET A 194 -26.90 -1.94 -20.72
CA MET A 194 -25.64 -1.96 -21.46
C MET A 194 -25.33 -0.56 -21.99
N GLU A 195 -24.13 -0.07 -21.69
CA GLU A 195 -23.56 1.08 -22.37
C GLU A 195 -22.59 0.58 -23.43
N TRP A 196 -22.80 0.96 -24.64
CA TRP A 196 -21.99 0.57 -25.79
C TRP A 196 -20.89 1.61 -26.05
N PRO A 197 -19.79 1.22 -26.70
CA PRO A 197 -18.78 2.17 -27.12
C PRO A 197 -19.34 3.29 -27.99
N ASP A 198 -18.81 4.50 -27.85
CA ASP A 198 -19.17 5.63 -28.70
C ASP A 198 -18.98 5.28 -30.19
N GLY A 199 -20.02 5.51 -30.97
CA GLY A 199 -20.02 5.23 -32.42
C GLY A 199 -20.51 3.85 -32.83
N MET A 200 -20.88 2.96 -31.91
CA MET A 200 -21.48 1.68 -32.27
C MET A 200 -22.90 1.90 -32.81
N PRO A 201 -23.24 1.35 -33.98
CA PRO A 201 -24.60 1.39 -34.49
C PRO A 201 -25.59 0.69 -33.56
N GLU A 202 -26.74 1.32 -33.30
CA GLU A 202 -27.78 0.79 -32.40
C GLU A 202 -28.25 -0.62 -32.82
N GLU A 203 -28.27 -0.90 -34.11
CA GLU A 203 -28.61 -2.21 -34.65
C GLU A 203 -27.59 -3.29 -34.30
N GLY A 204 -26.30 -2.94 -34.31
CA GLY A 204 -25.22 -3.83 -33.87
C GLY A 204 -25.31 -4.15 -32.37
N ALA A 205 -25.58 -3.14 -31.56
CA ALA A 205 -25.77 -3.31 -30.11
C ALA A 205 -26.96 -4.24 -29.81
N ARG A 206 -28.08 -4.08 -30.49
CA ARG A 206 -29.26 -4.94 -30.35
C ARG A 206 -29.01 -6.39 -30.78
N LYS A 207 -28.25 -6.61 -31.85
CA LYS A 207 -27.87 -7.98 -32.30
C LYS A 207 -27.01 -8.69 -31.26
N ILE A 208 -26.03 -7.97 -30.66
CA ILE A 208 -25.14 -8.51 -29.63
C ILE A 208 -25.93 -8.84 -28.36
N ALA A 209 -26.79 -7.93 -27.89
CA ALA A 209 -27.65 -8.15 -26.73
C ALA A 209 -28.57 -9.37 -26.93
N ALA A 210 -29.20 -9.50 -28.11
CA ALA A 210 -30.02 -10.64 -28.43
C ALA A 210 -29.23 -11.96 -28.39
N ARG A 211 -28.00 -11.98 -28.91
CA ARG A 211 -27.11 -13.15 -28.89
C ARG A 211 -26.70 -13.55 -27.49
N MET A 212 -26.34 -12.57 -26.63
CA MET A 212 -26.04 -12.82 -25.24
C MET A 212 -27.21 -13.49 -24.52
N LEU A 213 -28.42 -13.01 -24.73
CA LEU A 213 -29.62 -13.58 -24.15
C LEU A 213 -29.91 -15.02 -24.64
N GLU A 214 -29.63 -15.30 -25.91
CA GLU A 214 -29.72 -16.67 -26.45
C GLU A 214 -28.73 -17.62 -25.79
N ASP A 215 -27.48 -17.19 -25.57
CA ASP A 215 -26.46 -18.00 -24.91
C ASP A 215 -26.80 -18.27 -23.44
N VAL A 216 -27.31 -17.25 -22.70
CA VAL A 216 -27.82 -17.43 -21.33
C VAL A 216 -28.98 -18.43 -21.29
N ARG A 217 -29.97 -18.32 -22.21
CA ARG A 217 -31.09 -19.26 -22.32
C ARG A 217 -30.65 -20.68 -22.67
N ALA A 218 -29.58 -20.81 -23.45
CA ALA A 218 -29.01 -22.10 -23.84
C ALA A 218 -28.15 -22.73 -22.70
N GLY A 219 -28.08 -22.11 -21.53
CA GLY A 219 -27.24 -22.56 -20.44
C GLY A 219 -25.74 -22.53 -20.79
N LYS A 220 -25.35 -21.61 -21.68
CA LYS A 220 -23.95 -21.38 -22.07
C LYS A 220 -23.43 -20.14 -21.30
N PRO A 221 -22.90 -20.31 -20.09
CA PRO A 221 -22.50 -19.20 -19.23
C PRO A 221 -21.21 -18.50 -19.68
N ASP A 222 -20.53 -18.99 -20.72
CA ASP A 222 -19.17 -18.60 -21.09
C ASP A 222 -18.94 -17.09 -21.18
N LEU A 223 -19.88 -16.31 -21.71
CA LEU A 223 -19.76 -14.85 -21.85
C LEU A 223 -19.91 -14.14 -20.49
N TRP A 224 -20.76 -14.64 -19.61
CA TRP A 224 -20.99 -14.12 -18.27
C TRP A 224 -19.84 -14.47 -17.33
N GLU A 225 -19.33 -15.69 -17.43
CA GLU A 225 -18.15 -16.15 -16.72
C GLU A 225 -16.91 -15.34 -17.09
N GLU A 226 -16.74 -15.00 -18.37
CA GLU A 226 -15.63 -14.18 -18.85
C GLU A 226 -15.66 -12.74 -18.32
N ALA A 227 -16.83 -12.20 -18.01
CA ALA A 227 -16.99 -10.83 -17.53
C ALA A 227 -16.95 -10.68 -16.00
N ARG A 228 -17.07 -11.77 -15.25
CA ARG A 228 -17.02 -11.73 -13.80
C ARG A 228 -15.65 -11.30 -13.30
N VAL A 229 -15.63 -10.68 -12.12
CA VAL A 229 -14.39 -10.47 -11.39
C VAL A 229 -13.72 -11.82 -11.15
N GLY A 230 -12.43 -11.91 -11.41
CA GLY A 230 -11.65 -13.15 -11.36
C GLY A 230 -11.50 -13.73 -9.95
N VAL A 231 -12.59 -13.82 -9.19
CA VAL A 231 -12.62 -14.48 -7.86
C VAL A 231 -13.92 -15.24 -7.71
N ARG A 232 -13.84 -16.49 -7.23
CA ARG A 232 -15.02 -17.31 -6.95
C ARG A 232 -14.77 -18.30 -5.81
N ALA A 233 -15.83 -18.62 -5.08
CA ALA A 233 -15.87 -19.76 -4.19
C ALA A 233 -16.30 -20.99 -5.01
N ALA A 234 -15.39 -21.96 -5.16
CA ALA A 234 -15.74 -23.24 -5.81
C ALA A 234 -16.60 -24.10 -4.87
N ASP A 235 -16.34 -23.99 -3.57
CA ASP A 235 -17.12 -24.48 -2.44
C ASP A 235 -16.81 -23.62 -1.21
N ASP A 236 -17.37 -23.96 -0.04
CA ASP A 236 -17.18 -23.18 1.20
C ASP A 236 -15.70 -22.99 1.59
N TYR A 237 -14.82 -23.92 1.21
CA TYR A 237 -13.42 -23.96 1.62
C TYR A 237 -12.41 -23.94 0.46
N THR A 238 -12.89 -23.63 -0.74
CA THR A 238 -12.03 -23.51 -1.91
C THR A 238 -12.26 -22.16 -2.61
N LEU A 239 -11.24 -21.30 -2.53
CA LEU A 239 -11.23 -20.00 -3.23
C LEU A 239 -10.38 -20.12 -4.48
N GLU A 240 -10.91 -19.66 -5.60
CA GLU A 240 -10.19 -19.57 -6.86
C GLU A 240 -10.08 -18.12 -7.32
N MET A 241 -8.89 -17.78 -7.82
CA MET A 241 -8.59 -16.46 -8.38
C MET A 241 -8.06 -16.61 -9.80
N GLU A 242 -8.57 -15.81 -10.73
CA GLU A 242 -8.06 -15.63 -12.08
C GLU A 242 -7.53 -14.21 -12.22
N LEU A 243 -6.29 -14.07 -12.64
CA LEU A 243 -5.61 -12.79 -12.78
C LEU A 243 -5.64 -12.32 -14.24
N ARG A 244 -5.55 -11.01 -14.43
CA ARG A 244 -5.47 -10.42 -15.79
C ARG A 244 -4.13 -10.67 -16.49
N SER A 245 -3.11 -11.03 -15.72
CA SER A 245 -1.75 -11.32 -16.22
C SER A 245 -0.99 -12.19 -15.22
N PRO A 246 0.07 -12.91 -15.64
CA PRO A 246 0.94 -13.65 -14.75
C PRO A 246 1.42 -12.82 -13.56
N MET A 247 1.32 -13.35 -12.34
CA MET A 247 1.74 -12.66 -11.12
C MET A 247 2.27 -13.64 -10.07
N PRO A 248 3.52 -14.12 -10.21
CA PRO A 248 4.11 -15.03 -9.24
C PRO A 248 4.28 -14.41 -7.84
N GLN A 249 4.32 -13.07 -7.75
CA GLN A 249 4.39 -12.33 -6.48
C GLN A 249 3.03 -12.10 -5.81
N LEU A 250 1.92 -12.65 -6.31
CA LEU A 250 0.60 -12.51 -5.68
C LEU A 250 0.61 -12.81 -4.18
N PRO A 251 1.32 -13.84 -3.67
CA PRO A 251 1.37 -14.11 -2.24
C PRO A 251 1.83 -12.92 -1.39
N LEU A 252 2.72 -12.07 -1.89
CA LEU A 252 3.18 -10.87 -1.17
C LEU A 252 2.08 -9.79 -1.09
N LEU A 253 1.25 -9.66 -2.12
CA LEU A 253 0.10 -8.74 -2.10
C LEU A 253 -0.96 -9.22 -1.11
N LEU A 254 -1.16 -10.53 -0.99
CA LEU A 254 -2.15 -11.14 -0.08
C LEU A 254 -1.84 -10.91 1.40
N LEU A 255 -0.63 -10.44 1.73
CA LEU A 255 -0.27 -10.05 3.10
C LEU A 255 -0.87 -8.69 3.50
N HIS A 256 -1.22 -7.85 2.54
CA HIS A 256 -1.80 -6.55 2.83
C HIS A 256 -3.27 -6.69 3.24
N CYS A 257 -3.68 -5.98 4.28
CA CYS A 257 -5.02 -6.11 4.87
C CYS A 257 -6.18 -5.79 3.90
N THR A 258 -5.94 -5.11 2.80
CA THR A 258 -6.89 -4.88 1.70
C THR A 258 -7.43 -6.20 1.10
N TRP A 259 -6.63 -7.27 1.17
CA TRP A 259 -6.99 -8.61 0.68
C TRP A 259 -7.62 -9.50 1.77
N PHE A 260 -7.87 -8.95 2.96
CA PHE A 260 -8.46 -9.75 4.05
C PHE A 260 -9.95 -9.96 3.82
N PRO A 261 -10.49 -11.09 4.29
CA PRO A 261 -11.93 -11.33 4.28
C PRO A 261 -12.61 -10.39 5.28
N VAL A 262 -13.89 -10.10 5.08
CA VAL A 262 -14.71 -9.43 6.08
C VAL A 262 -15.89 -10.31 6.47
N PRO A 263 -16.33 -10.29 7.74
CA PRO A 263 -17.44 -11.13 8.20
C PRO A 263 -18.76 -10.62 7.61
N ARG A 264 -19.20 -11.20 6.49
CA ARG A 264 -20.40 -10.78 5.77
C ARG A 264 -21.59 -10.59 6.70
N HIS A 265 -21.85 -11.56 7.60
CA HIS A 265 -22.98 -11.49 8.52
C HIS A 265 -22.92 -10.28 9.47
N ALA A 266 -21.73 -9.90 9.95
CA ALA A 266 -21.55 -8.72 10.80
C ALA A 266 -21.66 -7.41 10.01
N VAL A 267 -21.10 -7.36 8.80
CA VAL A 267 -21.21 -6.19 7.90
C VAL A 267 -22.68 -5.95 7.56
N GLU A 268 -23.41 -6.98 7.15
CA GLU A 268 -24.84 -6.88 6.79
C GLU A 268 -25.71 -6.47 8.00
N ALA A 269 -25.42 -6.99 9.20
CA ALA A 269 -26.14 -6.61 10.41
C ALA A 269 -25.95 -5.13 10.83
N HIS A 270 -24.89 -4.46 10.35
CA HIS A 270 -24.50 -3.12 10.78
C HIS A 270 -24.56 -2.06 9.67
N GLY A 271 -25.25 -2.30 8.58
CA GLY A 271 -25.47 -1.30 7.53
C GLY A 271 -25.28 -1.80 6.10
N GLY A 272 -24.82 -3.05 5.94
CA GLY A 272 -24.69 -3.71 4.66
C GLY A 272 -23.38 -3.41 3.92
N MET A 273 -23.27 -4.02 2.74
CA MET A 273 -22.04 -4.01 1.93
C MET A 273 -21.47 -2.60 1.71
N LEU A 274 -22.31 -1.62 1.46
CA LEU A 274 -21.89 -0.26 1.10
C LEU A 274 -21.72 0.69 2.31
N ASP A 275 -21.99 0.20 3.54
CA ASP A 275 -21.80 1.04 4.73
C ASP A 275 -20.32 1.34 4.96
N ARG A 276 -19.99 2.63 5.05
CA ARG A 276 -18.65 3.15 5.31
C ARG A 276 -18.49 3.69 6.73
N THR A 277 -19.51 3.56 7.59
CA THR A 277 -19.43 4.07 8.96
C THR A 277 -18.57 3.23 9.88
N GLY A 278 -18.20 2.01 9.45
CA GLY A 278 -17.36 1.08 10.19
C GLY A 278 -17.98 0.61 11.51
N LYS A 279 -19.29 0.60 11.64
CA LYS A 279 -19.98 0.21 12.89
C LYS A 279 -19.66 -1.21 13.31
N TRP A 280 -19.52 -2.13 12.35
CA TRP A 280 -19.24 -3.52 12.60
C TRP A 280 -17.83 -3.76 13.19
N THR A 281 -16.91 -2.77 13.14
CA THR A 281 -15.54 -2.87 13.68
C THR A 281 -15.37 -2.24 15.06
N ARG A 282 -16.42 -1.66 15.64
CA ARG A 282 -16.37 -0.96 16.93
C ARG A 282 -16.36 -1.94 18.11
N PRO A 283 -15.80 -1.57 19.26
CA PRO A 283 -15.91 -2.38 20.47
C PRO A 283 -17.34 -2.81 20.75
N GLY A 284 -17.55 -4.10 21.01
CA GLY A 284 -18.87 -4.69 21.25
C GLY A 284 -19.61 -5.20 20.00
N ALA A 285 -19.25 -4.71 18.80
CA ALA A 285 -19.77 -5.20 17.51
C ALA A 285 -18.68 -5.85 16.65
N ALA A 286 -17.40 -5.63 17.00
CA ALA A 286 -16.28 -6.09 16.20
C ALA A 286 -16.20 -7.60 16.13
N VAL A 287 -16.17 -8.11 14.90
CA VAL A 287 -15.96 -9.52 14.58
C VAL A 287 -14.69 -9.63 13.74
N GLY A 288 -13.72 -10.41 14.22
CA GLY A 288 -12.44 -10.63 13.54
C GLY A 288 -12.06 -12.11 13.55
N ASN A 289 -11.11 -12.49 12.73
CA ASN A 289 -10.59 -13.86 12.64
C ASN A 289 -9.11 -13.93 13.05
N GLY A 290 -8.52 -12.83 13.51
CA GLY A 290 -7.12 -12.73 13.90
C GLY A 290 -6.82 -13.14 15.35
N PRO A 291 -5.54 -13.00 15.75
CA PRO A 291 -5.05 -13.42 17.08
C PRO A 291 -5.60 -12.63 18.26
N PHE A 292 -6.13 -11.44 18.02
CA PHE A 292 -6.72 -10.57 19.05
C PHE A 292 -8.12 -10.11 18.65
N LEU A 293 -8.84 -9.56 19.63
CA LEU A 293 -10.18 -8.99 19.51
C LEU A 293 -10.13 -7.52 19.92
N MET A 294 -10.90 -6.67 19.26
CA MET A 294 -11.11 -5.28 19.67
C MET A 294 -11.82 -5.27 21.03
N ALA A 295 -11.16 -4.76 22.06
CA ALA A 295 -11.69 -4.72 23.42
C ALA A 295 -12.17 -3.33 23.82
N GLU A 296 -11.36 -2.31 23.59
CA GLU A 296 -11.68 -0.94 23.98
C GLU A 296 -11.06 0.05 22.98
N HIS A 297 -11.77 1.14 22.71
CA HIS A 297 -11.27 2.28 21.96
C HIS A 297 -11.61 3.55 22.72
N ARG A 298 -10.60 4.22 23.25
CA ARG A 298 -10.69 5.55 23.84
C ARG A 298 -10.04 6.56 22.92
N PHE A 299 -10.85 7.35 22.29
CA PHE A 299 -10.42 8.34 21.31
C PHE A 299 -9.32 9.26 21.87
N ASN A 300 -8.20 9.40 21.14
CA ASN A 300 -7.00 10.14 21.52
C ASN A 300 -6.29 9.64 22.81
N ASP A 301 -6.65 8.48 23.33
CA ASP A 301 -5.99 7.89 24.51
C ASP A 301 -5.34 6.53 24.12
N TYR A 302 -6.15 5.52 23.79
CA TYR A 302 -5.63 4.23 23.34
C TYR A 302 -6.68 3.37 22.62
N VAL A 303 -6.18 2.42 21.85
CA VAL A 303 -6.94 1.24 21.39
C VAL A 303 -6.36 0.01 22.07
N GLU A 304 -7.21 -0.80 22.69
CA GLU A 304 -6.81 -2.05 23.34
C GLU A 304 -7.43 -3.25 22.62
N VAL A 305 -6.58 -4.22 22.31
CA VAL A 305 -7.00 -5.53 21.80
C VAL A 305 -6.61 -6.61 22.80
N ARG A 306 -7.45 -7.66 22.92
CA ARG A 306 -7.25 -8.80 23.84
C ARG A 306 -7.18 -10.10 23.06
N ARG A 307 -6.45 -11.09 23.60
CA ARG A 307 -6.28 -12.41 22.97
C ARG A 307 -7.62 -12.98 22.55
N ASN A 308 -7.68 -13.49 21.33
CA ASN A 308 -8.83 -14.20 20.79
C ASN A 308 -8.73 -15.71 21.14
N PRO A 309 -9.57 -16.23 22.03
CA PRO A 309 -9.52 -17.66 22.41
C PRO A 309 -10.00 -18.58 21.28
N ARG A 310 -10.72 -18.04 20.28
CA ARG A 310 -11.22 -18.81 19.12
C ARG A 310 -10.29 -18.72 17.91
N TYR A 311 -9.20 -17.96 18.02
CA TYR A 311 -8.23 -17.94 16.93
C TYR A 311 -7.66 -19.33 16.71
N ARG A 312 -7.66 -19.81 15.48
CA ARG A 312 -7.22 -21.16 15.11
C ARG A 312 -5.86 -21.53 15.71
N ASN A 313 -4.93 -20.57 15.74
CA ASN A 313 -3.61 -20.77 16.33
C ASN A 313 -3.45 -20.04 17.70
N ALA A 314 -4.50 -20.03 18.52
CA ALA A 314 -4.52 -19.32 19.80
C ALA A 314 -3.41 -19.78 20.77
N SER A 315 -2.98 -21.03 20.68
CA SER A 315 -1.89 -21.59 21.51
C SER A 315 -0.52 -20.94 21.24
N ALA A 316 -0.31 -20.40 20.05
CA ALA A 316 0.92 -19.69 19.69
C ALA A 316 0.91 -18.23 20.18
N VAL A 317 -0.25 -17.66 20.51
CA VAL A 317 -0.38 -16.28 20.97
C VAL A 317 0.03 -16.18 22.43
N ARG A 318 1.16 -15.53 22.70
CA ARG A 318 1.74 -15.42 24.06
C ARG A 318 1.21 -14.24 24.85
N LEU A 319 0.92 -13.11 24.16
CA LEU A 319 0.40 -11.91 24.80
C LEU A 319 -1.07 -12.06 25.16
N ASN A 320 -1.48 -11.47 26.29
CA ASN A 320 -2.88 -11.37 26.68
C ASN A 320 -3.59 -10.20 25.96
N GLY A 321 -2.83 -9.21 25.49
CA GLY A 321 -3.35 -8.06 24.75
C GLY A 321 -2.25 -7.15 24.24
N VAL A 322 -2.67 -6.18 23.42
CA VAL A 322 -1.83 -5.08 22.95
C VAL A 322 -2.61 -3.77 23.13
N ARG A 323 -1.92 -2.76 23.62
CA ARG A 323 -2.46 -1.39 23.72
C ARG A 323 -1.67 -0.48 22.79
N PHE A 324 -2.36 0.12 21.84
CA PHE A 324 -1.83 1.07 20.88
C PHE A 324 -2.09 2.49 21.37
N LEU A 325 -1.04 3.30 21.50
CA LEU A 325 -1.14 4.68 21.94
C LEU A 325 -0.96 5.64 20.75
N PRO A 326 -1.99 6.40 20.36
CA PRO A 326 -1.90 7.37 19.29
C PRO A 326 -1.11 8.59 19.77
N THR A 327 0.13 8.75 19.31
CA THR A 327 1.01 9.85 19.71
C THR A 327 1.64 10.48 18.47
N VAL A 328 1.02 11.53 17.95
CA VAL A 328 1.44 12.21 16.71
C VAL A 328 2.85 12.83 16.85
N ASN A 329 3.19 13.30 18.05
CA ASN A 329 4.46 13.98 18.30
C ASN A 329 5.53 12.99 18.75
N GLY A 330 6.48 12.66 17.88
CA GLY A 330 7.57 11.73 18.17
C GLY A 330 8.51 12.16 19.31
N PHE A 331 8.66 13.46 19.58
CA PHE A 331 9.39 13.94 20.78
C PHE A 331 8.68 13.54 22.07
N THR A 332 7.34 13.67 22.08
CA THR A 332 6.52 13.25 23.21
C THR A 332 6.59 11.73 23.37
N GLU A 333 6.46 10.97 22.29
CA GLU A 333 6.52 9.52 22.31
C GLU A 333 7.88 9.01 22.84
N THR A 334 8.99 9.58 22.38
CA THR A 334 10.33 9.26 22.85
C THR A 334 10.45 9.51 24.37
N ARG A 335 9.90 10.63 24.88
CA ARG A 335 9.87 10.92 26.33
C ARG A 335 8.98 9.96 27.10
N MET A 336 7.86 9.55 26.53
CA MET A 336 6.97 8.54 27.13
C MET A 336 7.69 7.21 27.31
N PHE A 337 8.51 6.81 26.36
CA PHE A 337 9.33 5.60 26.48
C PHE A 337 10.28 5.72 27.69
N PHE A 338 11.08 6.78 27.78
CA PHE A 338 12.01 6.97 28.89
C PHE A 338 11.33 7.11 30.25
N ASN A 339 10.06 7.50 30.27
CA ASN A 339 9.24 7.57 31.50
C ASN A 339 8.46 6.28 31.79
N GLY A 340 8.78 5.14 31.14
CA GLY A 340 8.17 3.85 31.41
C GLY A 340 6.68 3.75 31.01
N LYS A 341 6.24 4.50 29.99
CA LYS A 341 4.86 4.47 29.48
C LYS A 341 4.68 3.59 28.25
N LEU A 342 5.77 3.26 27.53
CA LEU A 342 5.79 2.48 26.30
C LEU A 342 6.80 1.35 26.38
N HIS A 343 6.48 0.20 25.78
CA HIS A 343 7.45 -0.87 25.51
C HIS A 343 8.20 -0.62 24.20
N VAL A 344 7.50 -0.11 23.17
CA VAL A 344 8.07 0.18 21.85
C VAL A 344 7.51 1.50 21.35
N THR A 345 8.37 2.39 20.84
CA THR A 345 7.93 3.60 20.14
C THR A 345 7.61 3.27 18.68
N ASN A 346 6.74 4.05 18.05
CA ASN A 346 6.50 3.92 16.61
C ASN A 346 7.74 4.37 15.82
N ASN A 347 8.26 5.56 16.16
CA ASN A 347 9.50 6.06 15.57
C ASN A 347 10.20 7.08 16.50
N VAL A 348 11.50 7.24 16.30
CA VAL A 348 12.30 8.32 16.89
C VAL A 348 12.56 9.37 15.81
N PRO A 349 12.18 10.65 16.02
CA PRO A 349 12.47 11.71 15.06
C PRO A 349 13.98 11.85 14.77
N PRO A 350 14.39 12.24 13.57
CA PRO A 350 15.80 12.44 13.20
C PRO A 350 16.54 13.33 14.19
N GLU A 351 15.91 14.42 14.65
CA GLU A 351 16.48 15.39 15.58
C GLU A 351 16.71 14.82 16.98
N MET A 352 16.03 13.73 17.32
CA MET A 352 16.21 13.02 18.60
C MET A 352 17.09 11.76 18.48
N THR A 353 17.51 11.38 17.29
CA THR A 353 18.24 10.12 17.07
C THR A 353 19.52 10.04 17.90
N ALA A 354 20.31 11.11 17.95
CA ALA A 354 21.53 11.14 18.75
C ALA A 354 21.24 11.00 20.24
N TYR A 355 20.27 11.75 20.76
CA TYR A 355 19.84 11.68 22.16
C TYR A 355 19.27 10.30 22.52
N ALA A 356 18.42 9.75 21.65
CA ALA A 356 17.80 8.44 21.88
C ALA A 356 18.83 7.31 21.87
N ARG A 357 19.85 7.40 21.00
CA ARG A 357 20.95 6.44 20.94
C ARG A 357 21.83 6.51 22.18
N GLU A 358 22.22 7.72 22.62
CA GLU A 358 23.04 7.90 23.82
C GLU A 358 22.31 7.43 25.09
N ARG A 359 21.06 7.83 25.26
CA ARG A 359 20.28 7.52 26.46
C ARG A 359 19.67 6.14 26.46
N GLY A 360 19.29 5.64 25.30
CA GLY A 360 18.64 4.34 25.13
C GLY A 360 19.62 3.16 25.12
N GLY A 361 20.88 3.40 24.69
CA GLY A 361 21.85 2.31 24.59
C GLY A 361 21.29 1.15 23.74
N ASP A 362 21.20 -0.04 24.34
CA ASP A 362 20.68 -1.26 23.68
C ASP A 362 19.17 -1.22 23.39
N ASP A 363 18.43 -0.30 24.00
CA ASP A 363 17.01 -0.08 23.69
C ASP A 363 16.83 0.64 22.33
N PHE A 364 17.86 1.36 21.84
CA PHE A 364 17.79 2.06 20.56
C PHE A 364 18.01 1.09 19.41
N CYS A 365 17.00 1.00 18.54
CA CYS A 365 17.01 0.19 17.33
C CYS A 365 17.00 1.06 16.08
N GLN A 366 17.67 0.61 15.03
CA GLN A 366 17.63 1.24 13.72
C GLN A 366 17.68 0.19 12.63
N ASP A 367 16.62 0.09 11.86
CA ASP A 367 16.43 -0.93 10.84
C ASP A 367 16.35 -0.29 9.46
N ASP A 368 16.66 -1.05 8.41
CA ASP A 368 16.41 -0.66 7.03
C ASP A 368 14.90 -0.58 6.80
N TYR A 369 14.49 0.33 5.90
CA TYR A 369 13.09 0.56 5.61
C TYR A 369 12.88 0.63 4.10
N TYR A 370 11.83 -0.01 3.61
CA TYR A 370 11.55 -0.10 2.17
C TYR A 370 10.96 1.21 1.64
N VAL A 371 11.74 2.28 1.84
CA VAL A 371 11.35 3.66 1.51
C VAL A 371 12.48 4.39 0.82
N THR A 372 12.15 5.03 -0.30
CA THR A 372 13.06 5.93 -1.02
C THR A 372 12.59 7.37 -0.89
N ILE A 373 13.52 8.24 -0.51
CA ILE A 373 13.35 9.70 -0.52
C ILE A 373 13.98 10.25 -1.78
N PHE A 374 13.24 11.07 -2.51
CA PHE A 374 13.66 11.56 -3.83
C PHE A 374 13.00 12.87 -4.19
N TYR A 375 13.46 13.51 -5.25
CA TYR A 375 12.79 14.64 -5.88
C TYR A 375 12.17 14.22 -7.21
N ARG A 376 10.94 14.66 -7.47
CA ARG A 376 10.28 14.57 -8.77
C ARG A 376 10.64 15.78 -9.60
N LEU A 377 10.87 15.59 -10.89
CA LEU A 377 11.10 16.64 -11.87
C LEU A 377 9.92 16.68 -12.82
N ASN A 378 9.38 17.87 -13.06
CA ASN A 378 8.33 18.03 -14.04
C ASN A 378 8.93 18.06 -15.46
N THR A 379 8.93 16.91 -16.12
CA THR A 379 9.58 16.75 -17.43
C THR A 379 8.83 17.42 -18.58
N SER A 380 7.62 17.94 -18.34
CA SER A 380 6.87 18.70 -19.34
C SER A 380 7.31 20.16 -19.43
N ARG A 381 8.15 20.64 -18.50
CA ARG A 381 8.60 22.04 -18.43
C ARG A 381 10.05 22.20 -18.87
N ALA A 382 10.31 23.23 -19.67
CA ALA A 382 11.69 23.60 -19.99
C ALA A 382 12.37 24.26 -18.77
N PRO A 383 13.67 23.99 -18.51
CA PRO A 383 14.56 23.13 -19.27
C PRO A 383 14.56 21.65 -18.78
N LEU A 384 13.63 21.28 -17.88
CA LEU A 384 13.54 19.93 -17.31
C LEU A 384 13.02 18.87 -18.31
N ASN A 385 12.55 19.31 -19.48
CA ASN A 385 12.21 18.43 -20.61
C ASN A 385 13.46 17.83 -21.29
N ASP A 386 14.66 18.39 -21.06
CA ASP A 386 15.93 17.84 -21.55
C ASP A 386 16.53 16.87 -20.51
N ALA A 387 16.70 15.59 -20.88
CA ALA A 387 17.29 14.57 -20.01
C ALA A 387 18.73 14.92 -19.56
N ARG A 388 19.50 15.64 -20.38
CA ARG A 388 20.86 16.08 -20.02
C ARG A 388 20.84 17.05 -18.84
N VAL A 389 19.85 17.94 -18.79
CA VAL A 389 19.63 18.86 -17.66
C VAL A 389 19.27 18.07 -16.39
N ARG A 390 18.28 17.16 -16.50
CA ARG A 390 17.86 16.36 -15.35
C ARG A 390 19.01 15.51 -14.79
N ARG A 391 19.77 14.89 -15.67
CA ARG A 391 20.95 14.09 -15.29
C ARG A 391 22.04 14.95 -14.65
N ALA A 392 22.31 16.15 -15.18
CA ALA A 392 23.26 17.09 -14.58
C ALA A 392 22.86 17.47 -13.14
N LEU A 393 21.58 17.75 -12.91
CA LEU A 393 21.05 18.04 -11.57
C LEU A 393 21.23 16.85 -10.60
N SER A 394 20.98 15.63 -11.06
CA SER A 394 21.17 14.41 -10.24
C SER A 394 22.64 14.16 -9.90
N LEU A 395 23.55 14.30 -10.87
CA LEU A 395 24.99 14.09 -10.70
C LEU A 395 25.66 15.13 -9.79
N ALA A 396 25.04 16.29 -9.60
CA ALA A 396 25.53 17.38 -8.75
C ALA A 396 25.11 17.24 -7.27
N VAL A 397 24.37 16.19 -6.91
CA VAL A 397 23.93 15.93 -5.53
C VAL A 397 24.89 14.93 -4.86
N ASP A 398 25.59 15.40 -3.82
CA ASP A 398 26.41 14.56 -2.94
C ASP A 398 25.52 13.89 -1.88
N ARG A 399 25.12 12.65 -2.15
CA ARG A 399 24.21 11.87 -1.30
C ARG A 399 24.86 11.44 0.02
N GLU A 400 26.18 11.19 0.00
CA GLU A 400 26.92 10.83 1.21
C GLU A 400 26.97 12.00 2.19
N ALA A 401 27.30 13.20 1.69
CA ALA A 401 27.27 14.41 2.49
C ALA A 401 25.85 14.72 3.00
N LEU A 402 24.83 14.54 2.14
CA LEU A 402 23.43 14.77 2.51
C LEU A 402 22.99 13.85 3.66
N VAL A 403 23.31 12.56 3.57
CA VAL A 403 22.94 11.59 4.63
C VAL A 403 23.72 11.85 5.91
N ARG A 404 25.02 12.14 5.81
CA ARG A 404 25.87 12.41 6.98
C ARG A 404 25.47 13.69 7.72
N ASP A 405 25.27 14.78 6.98
CA ASP A 405 25.20 16.13 7.56
C ASP A 405 23.76 16.64 7.77
N VAL A 406 22.78 16.12 7.00
CA VAL A 406 21.37 16.54 7.06
C VAL A 406 20.47 15.47 7.66
N VAL A 407 20.59 14.23 7.16
CA VAL A 407 19.73 13.11 7.62
C VAL A 407 20.25 12.52 8.93
N CYS A 408 21.52 12.78 9.28
CA CYS A 408 22.13 12.41 10.58
C CYS A 408 21.98 10.92 10.95
N GLY A 409 22.15 10.03 9.96
CA GLY A 409 22.04 8.57 10.13
C GLY A 409 20.62 8.01 10.03
N GLY A 410 19.59 8.82 9.76
CA GLY A 410 18.23 8.35 9.51
C GLY A 410 18.01 7.73 8.11
N GLY A 411 19.08 7.42 7.39
CA GLY A 411 19.05 6.81 6.05
C GLY A 411 20.43 6.34 5.61
N GLN A 412 20.48 5.81 4.40
CA GLN A 412 21.72 5.46 3.71
C GLN A 412 21.70 6.04 2.29
N PRO A 413 22.85 6.51 1.74
CA PRO A 413 22.90 7.05 0.40
C PRO A 413 22.39 6.03 -0.61
N CYS A 414 21.52 6.44 -1.53
CA CYS A 414 21.04 5.54 -2.57
C CYS A 414 21.81 5.75 -3.88
N PHE A 415 22.05 4.66 -4.59
CA PHE A 415 22.67 4.63 -5.92
C PHE A 415 21.71 4.12 -7.01
N GLY A 416 20.48 3.89 -6.62
CA GLY A 416 19.33 3.53 -7.44
C GLY A 416 18.04 4.08 -6.82
N PHE A 417 16.90 3.69 -7.36
CA PHE A 417 15.61 4.14 -6.87
C PHE A 417 14.96 3.14 -5.92
N THR A 418 14.87 1.87 -6.34
CA THR A 418 14.28 0.78 -5.55
C THR A 418 15.27 0.28 -4.51
N PRO A 419 14.93 0.18 -3.21
CA PRO A 419 15.81 -0.47 -2.24
C PRO A 419 16.01 -1.97 -2.56
N ASP A 420 17.14 -2.54 -2.16
CA ASP A 420 17.38 -3.99 -2.25
C ASP A 420 16.33 -4.77 -1.43
N GLY A 421 15.85 -5.89 -1.95
CA GLY A 421 14.89 -6.75 -1.24
C GLY A 421 14.32 -7.85 -2.13
N ALA A 422 13.79 -8.92 -1.56
CA ALA A 422 13.16 -10.05 -2.26
C ALA A 422 13.98 -10.62 -3.43
N GLY A 423 15.30 -10.64 -3.30
CA GLY A 423 16.20 -11.10 -4.38
C GLY A 423 16.50 -10.06 -5.45
N TYR A 424 15.86 -8.89 -5.41
CA TYR A 424 16.18 -7.77 -6.30
C TYR A 424 17.48 -7.09 -5.88
N LYS A 425 18.31 -6.81 -6.87
CA LYS A 425 19.53 -6.01 -6.72
C LYS A 425 19.42 -4.74 -7.54
N THR A 426 19.42 -3.63 -6.83
CA THR A 426 19.27 -2.29 -7.39
C THR A 426 20.44 -1.96 -8.33
N PRO A 427 20.16 -1.51 -9.57
CA PRO A 427 21.22 -1.09 -10.46
C PRO A 427 21.87 0.21 -9.98
N HIS A 428 23.20 0.29 -10.05
CA HIS A 428 23.93 1.52 -9.77
C HIS A 428 23.75 2.48 -10.96
N GLY A 429 22.80 3.41 -10.86
CA GLY A 429 22.46 4.36 -11.92
C GLY A 429 22.68 5.83 -11.57
N VAL A 430 22.94 6.15 -10.31
CA VAL A 430 23.23 7.51 -9.84
C VAL A 430 24.57 7.57 -9.11
N GLU A 431 25.33 8.62 -9.41
CA GLU A 431 26.64 8.88 -8.84
C GLU A 431 26.76 10.39 -8.49
N PHE A 432 27.73 10.76 -7.67
CA PHE A 432 28.13 12.15 -7.51
C PHE A 432 29.30 12.44 -8.43
N ASN A 433 29.05 13.24 -9.46
CA ASN A 433 30.07 13.59 -10.47
C ASN A 433 29.85 15.01 -11.00
N PRO A 434 30.33 16.03 -10.28
CA PRO A 434 30.13 17.43 -10.64
C PRO A 434 30.76 17.83 -11.99
N GLU A 435 31.83 17.16 -12.42
CA GLU A 435 32.48 17.44 -13.69
C GLU A 435 31.61 17.01 -14.87
N LYS A 436 31.11 15.78 -14.83
CA LYS A 436 30.16 15.26 -15.80
C LYS A 436 28.84 16.06 -15.78
N ALA A 437 28.39 16.49 -14.59
CA ALA A 437 27.22 17.35 -14.44
C ALA A 437 27.37 18.68 -15.17
N ARG A 438 28.52 19.37 -14.99
CA ARG A 438 28.84 20.61 -15.72
C ARG A 438 28.89 20.41 -17.22
N SER A 439 29.52 19.31 -17.67
CA SER A 439 29.60 18.98 -19.08
C SER A 439 28.22 18.81 -19.72
N LEU A 440 27.34 18.01 -19.09
CA LEU A 440 25.98 17.80 -19.57
C LEU A 440 25.16 19.09 -19.59
N LEU A 441 25.28 19.92 -18.56
CA LEU A 441 24.58 21.20 -18.50
C LEU A 441 25.06 22.17 -19.57
N ALA A 442 26.36 22.21 -19.88
CA ALA A 442 26.93 22.98 -20.97
C ALA A 442 26.45 22.49 -22.35
N GLN A 443 26.37 21.17 -22.56
CA GLN A 443 25.82 20.55 -23.78
C GLN A 443 24.34 20.86 -23.98
N ALA A 444 23.60 21.06 -22.87
CA ALA A 444 22.20 21.48 -22.88
C ALA A 444 22.02 23.01 -23.12
N GLY A 445 23.10 23.77 -23.30
CA GLY A 445 23.06 25.19 -23.59
C GLY A 445 23.27 26.14 -22.42
N PHE A 446 23.61 25.61 -21.23
CA PHE A 446 23.77 26.37 -19.99
C PHE A 446 25.20 26.26 -19.40
N PRO A 447 26.25 26.66 -20.10
CA PRO A 447 27.63 26.55 -19.62
C PRO A 447 27.84 27.35 -18.32
N GLY A 448 28.25 26.70 -17.24
CA GLY A 448 28.41 27.32 -15.92
C GLY A 448 27.13 27.96 -15.37
N GLY A 449 25.97 27.46 -15.75
CA GLY A 449 24.65 27.94 -15.31
C GLY A 449 24.17 29.22 -16.02
N LYS A 450 24.93 29.74 -16.99
CA LYS A 450 24.53 30.96 -17.71
C LYS A 450 23.24 30.75 -18.49
N GLY A 451 22.26 31.65 -18.30
CA GLY A 451 20.96 31.57 -18.97
C GLY A 451 20.01 30.51 -18.40
N PHE A 452 20.41 29.76 -17.39
CA PHE A 452 19.50 28.81 -16.72
C PHE A 452 18.37 29.58 -16.02
N PRO A 453 17.09 29.22 -16.24
CA PRO A 453 15.97 29.94 -15.63
C PRO A 453 15.93 29.71 -14.11
N ARG A 454 15.27 30.62 -13.39
CA ARG A 454 14.92 30.36 -11.98
C ARG A 454 13.82 29.34 -11.92
N LEU A 455 14.10 28.23 -11.25
CA LEU A 455 13.16 27.15 -10.98
C LEU A 455 12.83 27.10 -9.50
N GLU A 456 11.73 26.45 -9.15
CA GLU A 456 11.23 26.35 -7.79
C GLU A 456 11.24 24.90 -7.31
N LEU A 457 11.85 24.67 -6.14
CA LEU A 457 11.77 23.40 -5.41
C LEU A 457 10.66 23.48 -4.36
N MET A 458 9.58 22.77 -4.63
CA MET A 458 8.44 22.64 -3.73
C MET A 458 8.70 21.56 -2.68
N THR A 459 8.52 21.91 -1.41
CA THR A 459 8.66 20.99 -0.27
C THR A 459 7.53 21.17 0.73
N THR A 460 7.37 20.21 1.66
CA THR A 460 6.42 20.36 2.77
C THR A 460 7.03 21.20 3.90
N SER A 461 6.23 21.58 4.88
CA SER A 461 6.66 22.36 6.05
C SER A 461 7.50 21.59 7.07
N ARG A 462 7.87 20.31 6.79
CA ARG A 462 8.73 19.52 7.68
C ARG A 462 10.16 20.04 7.66
N GLU A 463 10.75 20.24 8.84
CA GLU A 463 12.07 20.86 8.99
C GLU A 463 13.17 20.09 8.23
N VAL A 464 13.21 18.76 8.36
CA VAL A 464 14.21 17.94 7.64
C VAL A 464 14.13 18.09 6.12
N GLN A 465 12.92 18.24 5.58
CA GLN A 465 12.75 18.43 4.13
C GLN A 465 13.20 19.81 3.67
N LYS A 466 13.00 20.84 4.51
CA LYS A 466 13.46 22.19 4.24
C LYS A 466 15.00 22.25 4.29
N THR A 467 15.62 21.72 5.33
CA THR A 467 17.08 21.65 5.46
C THR A 467 17.73 20.89 4.30
N MET A 468 17.08 19.80 3.87
CA MET A 468 17.52 19.03 2.69
C MET A 468 17.44 19.86 1.40
N ALA A 469 16.35 20.60 1.22
CA ALA A 469 16.18 21.47 0.07
C ALA A 469 17.25 22.58 0.03
N GLU A 470 17.57 23.19 1.17
CA GLU A 470 18.63 24.20 1.30
C GLU A 470 20.02 23.62 1.00
N ALA A 471 20.30 22.40 1.48
CA ALA A 471 21.55 21.71 1.19
C ALA A 471 21.73 21.43 -0.31
N ILE A 472 20.69 20.91 -0.97
CA ILE A 472 20.71 20.59 -2.40
C ILE A 472 20.76 21.88 -3.25
N GLN A 473 20.04 22.92 -2.86
CA GLN A 473 20.16 24.26 -3.47
C GLN A 473 21.61 24.75 -3.43
N GLY A 474 22.27 24.59 -2.28
CA GLY A 474 23.69 24.94 -2.10
C GLY A 474 24.62 24.12 -3.02
N MET A 475 24.36 22.82 -3.16
CA MET A 475 25.12 21.93 -4.05
C MET A 475 24.96 22.35 -5.52
N TRP A 476 23.73 22.60 -6.00
CA TRP A 476 23.47 23.06 -7.36
C TRP A 476 24.09 24.43 -7.65
N LYS A 477 24.03 25.36 -6.70
CA LYS A 477 24.73 26.65 -6.82
C LYS A 477 26.25 26.47 -6.93
N LYS A 478 26.84 25.65 -6.05
CA LYS A 478 28.29 25.40 -5.98
C LYS A 478 28.80 24.69 -7.24
N HIS A 479 28.12 23.64 -7.68
CA HIS A 479 28.63 22.74 -8.71
C HIS A 479 28.19 23.11 -10.13
N LEU A 480 27.01 23.73 -10.28
CA LEU A 480 26.41 24.03 -11.59
C LEU A 480 26.25 25.55 -11.86
N GLY A 481 26.38 26.38 -10.82
CA GLY A 481 26.16 27.82 -10.93
C GLY A 481 24.68 28.22 -11.12
N ILE A 482 23.74 27.33 -10.79
CA ILE A 482 22.30 27.60 -10.94
C ILE A 482 21.66 28.00 -9.60
N HIS A 483 20.57 28.78 -9.70
CA HIS A 483 19.77 29.19 -8.56
C HIS A 483 18.38 28.57 -8.64
N VAL A 484 17.94 27.97 -7.53
CA VAL A 484 16.61 27.38 -7.36
C VAL A 484 15.96 28.02 -6.14
N ASP A 485 14.72 28.46 -6.26
CA ASP A 485 13.96 28.99 -5.12
C ASP A 485 13.30 27.82 -4.35
N ILE A 486 13.11 27.98 -3.03
CA ILE A 486 12.47 26.95 -2.20
C ILE A 486 11.10 27.47 -1.79
N ARG A 487 10.04 26.69 -2.08
CA ARG A 487 8.68 26.96 -1.65
C ARG A 487 8.22 25.87 -0.69
N SER A 488 7.96 26.26 0.55
CA SER A 488 7.35 25.39 1.56
C SER A 488 5.82 25.50 1.50
N CYS A 489 5.14 24.36 1.43
CA CYS A 489 3.68 24.28 1.33
C CYS A 489 3.10 23.47 2.49
N GLU A 490 1.88 23.83 2.89
CA GLU A 490 1.04 22.97 3.71
C GLU A 490 0.72 21.67 2.93
N TRP A 491 0.49 20.57 3.63
CA TRP A 491 0.37 19.24 3.03
C TRP A 491 -0.71 19.12 1.95
N THR A 492 -1.89 19.67 2.17
CA THR A 492 -3.01 19.59 1.22
C THR A 492 -2.70 20.38 -0.05
N ALA A 493 -2.17 21.60 0.10
CA ALA A 493 -1.74 22.45 -1.01
C ALA A 493 -0.57 21.82 -1.78
N TYR A 494 0.38 21.22 -1.05
CA TYR A 494 1.48 20.48 -1.62
C TYR A 494 1.00 19.30 -2.49
N LYS A 495 0.10 18.46 -1.96
CA LYS A 495 -0.44 17.31 -2.71
C LYS A 495 -1.26 17.74 -3.93
N PHE A 496 -2.05 18.80 -3.80
CA PHE A 496 -2.77 19.35 -4.93
C PHE A 496 -1.83 19.81 -6.06
N ALA A 497 -0.80 20.61 -5.71
CA ALA A 497 0.17 21.09 -6.67
C ALA A 497 0.97 19.95 -7.33
N GLN A 498 1.34 18.91 -6.55
CA GLN A 498 2.02 17.73 -7.07
C GLN A 498 1.13 16.95 -8.05
N ASN A 499 -0.11 16.66 -7.69
CA ASN A 499 -1.04 15.88 -8.52
C ASN A 499 -1.47 16.63 -9.79
N SER A 500 -1.52 17.96 -9.75
CA SER A 500 -1.83 18.82 -10.91
C SER A 500 -0.58 19.28 -11.67
N MET A 501 0.61 18.75 -11.34
CA MET A 501 1.89 19.10 -11.98
C MET A 501 2.22 20.60 -11.96
N GLN A 502 1.81 21.31 -10.89
CA GLN A 502 2.08 22.76 -10.69
C GLN A 502 3.37 22.98 -9.90
N TYR A 503 4.46 22.38 -10.35
CA TYR A 503 5.79 22.47 -9.74
C TYR A 503 6.88 22.31 -10.81
N ASP A 504 8.12 22.70 -10.49
CA ASP A 504 9.31 22.37 -11.29
C ASP A 504 10.03 21.16 -10.65
N PHE A 505 10.35 21.26 -9.35
CA PHE A 505 10.82 20.14 -8.51
C PHE A 505 9.86 19.95 -7.35
N SER A 506 9.65 18.71 -6.95
CA SER A 506 8.83 18.36 -5.78
C SER A 506 9.53 17.33 -4.92
N SER A 507 9.71 17.62 -3.62
CA SER A 507 10.22 16.63 -2.67
C SER A 507 9.21 15.48 -2.54
N SER A 508 9.69 14.25 -2.45
CA SER A 508 8.81 13.08 -2.44
C SER A 508 9.42 11.93 -1.65
N SER A 509 8.56 11.03 -1.21
CA SER A 509 8.94 9.72 -0.69
C SER A 509 8.01 8.67 -1.28
N TRP A 510 8.50 7.45 -1.37
CA TRP A 510 7.70 6.28 -1.67
C TRP A 510 8.06 5.15 -0.73
N SER A 511 7.05 4.60 -0.09
CA SER A 511 7.12 3.36 0.68
C SER A 511 6.56 2.23 -0.18
N GLY A 512 7.27 1.12 -0.29
CA GLY A 512 6.76 -0.03 -1.01
C GLY A 512 5.52 -0.59 -0.31
N ASP A 513 4.47 -0.84 -1.08
CA ASP A 513 3.22 -1.43 -0.58
C ASP A 513 3.40 -2.93 -0.32
N TYR A 514 4.34 -3.55 -1.00
CA TYR A 514 4.73 -4.96 -0.86
C TYR A 514 6.20 -5.13 -1.28
N LEU A 515 6.85 -6.19 -0.80
CA LEU A 515 8.27 -6.41 -1.00
C LEU A 515 8.56 -6.96 -2.40
N ASP A 516 8.42 -6.10 -3.39
CA ASP A 516 8.74 -6.39 -4.78
C ASP A 516 9.11 -5.08 -5.51
N PRO A 517 10.11 -5.09 -6.43
CA PRO A 517 10.53 -3.88 -7.14
C PRO A 517 9.42 -3.25 -7.99
N SER A 518 8.41 -4.01 -8.43
CA SER A 518 7.27 -3.44 -9.16
C SER A 518 6.47 -2.42 -8.34
N SER A 519 6.47 -2.53 -7.00
CA SER A 519 5.88 -1.51 -6.12
C SER A 519 6.53 -0.12 -6.26
N PHE A 520 7.77 -0.06 -6.75
CA PHE A 520 8.51 1.17 -7.02
C PHE A 520 8.50 1.55 -8.51
N LEU A 521 8.62 0.57 -9.38
CA LEU A 521 8.83 0.83 -10.81
C LEU A 521 7.52 1.05 -11.55
N ASP A 522 6.43 0.43 -11.15
CA ASP A 522 5.10 0.66 -11.74
C ASP A 522 4.61 2.11 -11.55
N LEU A 523 5.16 2.84 -10.56
CA LEU A 523 4.90 4.26 -10.36
C LEU A 523 5.16 5.12 -11.60
N TRP A 524 6.16 4.76 -12.40
CA TRP A 524 6.67 5.56 -13.51
C TRP A 524 6.09 5.15 -14.85
N GLY A 525 5.23 4.13 -14.86
CA GLY A 525 4.44 3.77 -16.04
C GLY A 525 3.41 4.85 -16.40
N SER A 526 3.13 5.01 -17.68
CA SER A 526 2.20 6.03 -18.19
C SER A 526 0.76 5.86 -17.70
N ALA A 527 0.36 4.63 -17.38
CA ALA A 527 -0.94 4.31 -16.83
C ALA A 527 -1.06 4.58 -15.31
N SER A 528 0.06 4.88 -14.63
CA SER A 528 0.07 5.11 -13.19
C SER A 528 -0.47 6.50 -12.84
N GLY A 529 -1.50 6.56 -12.01
CA GLY A 529 -2.00 7.82 -11.42
C GLY A 529 -0.98 8.53 -10.50
N ASN A 530 0.11 7.84 -10.14
CA ASN A 530 1.18 8.36 -9.32
C ASN A 530 2.38 8.90 -10.13
N ASN A 531 2.39 8.73 -11.46
CA ASN A 531 3.41 9.33 -12.33
C ASN A 531 3.12 10.83 -12.53
N ASN A 532 3.41 11.61 -11.52
CA ASN A 532 3.23 13.05 -11.56
C ASN A 532 4.46 13.79 -12.13
N THR A 533 5.29 13.12 -12.97
CA THR A 533 6.47 13.72 -13.61
C THR A 533 6.21 14.13 -15.05
N GLY A 534 5.19 13.56 -15.69
CA GLY A 534 4.95 13.69 -17.14
C GLY A 534 5.97 12.92 -17.98
N TRP A 535 6.85 12.11 -17.37
CA TRP A 535 7.81 11.29 -18.09
C TRP A 535 7.14 10.07 -18.71
N PHE A 536 7.55 9.79 -19.95
CA PHE A 536 7.14 8.63 -20.72
C PHE A 536 8.32 8.11 -21.53
N HIS A 537 8.52 6.80 -21.55
CA HIS A 537 9.54 6.18 -22.40
C HIS A 537 9.04 4.83 -22.94
N PRO A 538 8.94 4.62 -24.28
CA PRO A 538 8.37 3.40 -24.86
C PRO A 538 9.08 2.12 -24.44
N GLU A 539 10.41 2.15 -24.35
CA GLU A 539 11.21 0.99 -23.90
C GLU A 539 10.95 0.66 -22.42
N TYR A 540 10.71 1.66 -21.57
CA TYR A 540 10.34 1.44 -20.18
C TYR A 540 9.01 0.70 -20.07
N GLU A 541 7.99 1.17 -20.80
CA GLU A 541 6.68 0.51 -20.85
C GLU A 541 6.80 -0.94 -21.35
N ARG A 542 7.62 -1.17 -22.38
CA ARG A 542 7.87 -2.50 -22.91
C ARG A 542 8.51 -3.42 -21.86
N LEU A 543 9.52 -2.94 -21.15
CA LEU A 543 10.20 -3.71 -20.10
C LEU A 543 9.28 -4.05 -18.94
N LEU A 544 8.42 -3.11 -18.49
CA LEU A 544 7.39 -3.38 -17.50
C LEU A 544 6.37 -4.40 -17.98
N ALA A 545 5.89 -4.27 -19.23
CA ALA A 545 4.96 -5.22 -19.80
C ALA A 545 5.55 -6.63 -19.90
N GLU A 546 6.80 -6.76 -20.38
CA GLU A 546 7.51 -8.04 -20.43
C GLU A 546 7.74 -8.64 -19.04
N SER A 547 8.05 -7.82 -18.04
CA SER A 547 8.22 -8.29 -16.65
C SER A 547 6.92 -8.85 -16.07
N ARG A 548 5.78 -8.28 -16.44
CA ARG A 548 4.46 -8.79 -16.04
C ARG A 548 4.04 -10.04 -16.80
N ALA A 549 4.56 -10.24 -18.00
CA ALA A 549 4.21 -11.38 -18.87
C ALA A 549 5.02 -12.65 -18.60
N THR A 550 5.97 -12.64 -17.68
CA THR A 550 6.81 -13.82 -17.39
C THR A 550 6.60 -14.33 -15.96
N GLY A 551 6.38 -15.65 -15.83
CA GLY A 551 6.37 -16.34 -14.54
C GLY A 551 7.79 -16.69 -14.01
N ASP A 552 8.84 -16.51 -14.83
CA ASP A 552 10.23 -16.72 -14.44
C ASP A 552 10.73 -15.54 -13.59
N GLN A 553 10.94 -15.79 -12.29
CA GLN A 553 11.30 -14.76 -11.33
C GLN A 553 12.67 -14.12 -11.62
N GLU A 554 13.67 -14.89 -12.04
CA GLU A 554 15.00 -14.36 -12.33
C GLU A 554 14.97 -13.45 -13.57
N LYS A 555 14.31 -13.91 -14.64
CA LYS A 555 14.08 -13.11 -15.84
C LYS A 555 13.28 -11.85 -15.54
N ARG A 556 12.26 -11.95 -14.70
CA ARG A 556 11.44 -10.83 -14.26
C ARG A 556 12.28 -9.77 -13.54
N MET A 557 13.10 -10.17 -12.55
CA MET A 557 13.99 -9.28 -11.82
C MET A 557 15.01 -8.60 -12.75
N ALA A 558 15.55 -9.32 -13.73
CA ALA A 558 16.47 -8.75 -14.72
C ALA A 558 15.78 -7.70 -15.61
N LEU A 559 14.53 -7.92 -16.03
CA LEU A 559 13.74 -6.94 -16.79
C LEU A 559 13.46 -5.68 -15.99
N LEU A 560 13.07 -5.82 -14.72
CA LEU A 560 12.82 -4.70 -13.82
C LEU A 560 14.11 -3.90 -13.55
N ALA A 561 15.26 -4.57 -13.36
CA ALA A 561 16.54 -3.90 -13.20
C ALA A 561 16.95 -3.09 -14.46
N ARG A 562 16.66 -3.61 -15.66
CA ARG A 562 16.86 -2.87 -16.92
C ARG A 562 15.94 -1.66 -17.02
N ALA A 563 14.67 -1.81 -16.61
CA ALA A 563 13.72 -0.69 -16.58
C ALA A 563 14.20 0.40 -15.63
N GLU A 564 14.64 0.04 -14.42
CA GLU A 564 15.19 1.00 -13.46
C GLU A 564 16.43 1.70 -13.98
N ALA A 565 17.39 0.96 -14.55
CA ALA A 565 18.60 1.54 -15.14
C ALA A 565 18.28 2.57 -16.25
N LEU A 566 17.28 2.27 -17.09
CA LEU A 566 16.79 3.19 -18.11
C LEU A 566 16.20 4.46 -17.48
N MET A 567 15.29 4.31 -16.52
CA MET A 567 14.67 5.43 -15.80
C MET A 567 15.73 6.33 -15.14
N LEU A 568 16.70 5.73 -14.46
CA LEU A 568 17.79 6.48 -13.82
C LEU A 568 18.65 7.22 -14.83
N SER A 569 18.87 6.67 -16.03
CA SER A 569 19.61 7.32 -17.11
C SER A 569 18.88 8.55 -17.67
N GLU A 570 17.54 8.52 -17.67
CA GLU A 570 16.65 9.61 -18.10
C GLU A 570 16.36 10.63 -16.99
N SER A 571 16.56 10.23 -15.74
CA SER A 571 16.45 11.05 -14.52
C SER A 571 15.13 11.83 -14.39
N PRO A 572 13.94 11.23 -14.54
CA PRO A 572 12.69 11.93 -14.23
C PRO A 572 12.55 12.18 -12.72
N VAL A 573 13.35 11.50 -11.93
CA VAL A 573 13.48 11.66 -10.49
C VAL A 573 14.95 11.73 -10.08
N ILE A 574 15.21 12.35 -8.93
CA ILE A 574 16.52 12.38 -8.28
C ILE A 574 16.41 11.59 -6.97
N PRO A 575 16.77 10.30 -6.94
CA PRO A 575 16.87 9.54 -5.70
C PRO A 575 17.92 10.17 -4.78
N LEU A 576 17.61 10.27 -3.49
CA LEU A 576 18.47 10.93 -2.50
C LEU A 576 19.04 9.94 -1.50
N TYR A 577 18.15 9.20 -0.82
CA TYR A 577 18.57 8.18 0.14
C TYR A 577 17.45 7.17 0.38
N TRP A 578 17.82 5.98 0.82
CA TRP A 578 16.92 5.00 1.39
C TRP A 578 16.77 5.28 2.90
N ALA A 579 15.53 5.37 3.35
CA ALA A 579 15.24 5.70 4.73
C ALA A 579 15.60 4.53 5.67
N LYS A 580 15.92 4.86 6.92
CA LYS A 580 16.00 3.93 8.03
C LYS A 580 14.92 4.26 9.03
N ARG A 581 14.38 3.24 9.67
CA ARG A 581 13.47 3.39 10.78
C ARG A 581 14.25 3.37 12.10
N SER A 582 14.15 4.44 12.87
CA SER A 582 14.72 4.53 14.20
C SER A 582 13.60 4.43 15.24
N TYR A 583 13.76 3.58 16.24
CA TYR A 583 12.79 3.39 17.31
C TYR A 583 13.46 2.96 18.61
N LEU A 584 12.72 3.02 19.71
CA LEU A 584 13.14 2.52 21.02
C LEU A 584 12.30 1.31 21.39
N LYS A 585 12.95 0.25 21.87
CA LYS A 585 12.33 -1.01 22.24
C LYS A 585 12.92 -1.54 23.54
N ARG A 586 12.07 -1.84 24.52
CA ARG A 586 12.47 -2.46 25.77
C ARG A 586 13.05 -3.86 25.54
N PRO A 587 14.07 -4.29 26.31
CA PRO A 587 14.71 -5.61 26.16
C PRO A 587 13.78 -6.78 26.48
N GLU A 588 12.72 -6.54 27.25
CA GLU A 588 11.70 -7.55 27.58
C GLU A 588 10.82 -7.91 26.36
N VAL A 589 10.75 -7.02 25.35
CA VAL A 589 9.99 -7.30 24.11
C VAL A 589 10.79 -8.24 23.24
N ARG A 590 10.30 -9.49 23.15
CA ARG A 590 10.93 -10.55 22.38
C ARG A 590 10.09 -10.87 21.13
N GLY A 591 10.75 -11.37 20.08
CA GLY A 591 10.08 -11.69 18.82
C GLY A 591 9.76 -10.48 17.96
N TRP A 592 10.31 -9.32 18.29
CA TRP A 592 10.29 -8.12 17.47
C TRP A 592 11.54 -8.11 16.62
N HIS A 593 11.39 -8.29 15.33
CA HIS A 593 12.49 -8.38 14.37
C HIS A 593 12.45 -7.21 13.39
N PRO A 594 13.60 -6.79 12.85
CA PRO A 594 13.64 -5.79 11.80
C PRO A 594 12.95 -6.32 10.54
N LEU A 595 11.97 -5.58 10.05
CA LEU A 595 11.27 -5.85 8.79
C LEU A 595 11.33 -4.61 7.91
N LEU A 596 11.40 -4.82 6.59
CA LEU A 596 11.50 -3.73 5.62
C LEU A 596 10.18 -2.99 5.44
N LEU A 597 9.04 -3.68 5.57
CA LEU A 597 7.70 -3.12 5.37
C LEU A 597 7.02 -2.59 6.64
N ASP A 598 7.60 -2.80 7.82
CA ASP A 598 6.99 -2.41 9.12
C ASP A 598 5.57 -2.99 9.36
N ASN A 599 5.37 -4.24 8.96
CA ASN A 599 4.10 -4.97 9.06
C ASN A 599 3.92 -5.69 10.40
#